data_544858c8a87dac4b4c9e0c3216712461
#
_entry.id   544858c8a87dac4b4c9e0c3216712461
#
_cell.length_a   1.000
_cell.length_b   1.000
_cell.length_c   1.000
_cell.angle_alpha   90.00
_cell.angle_beta   90.00
_cell.angle_gamma   90.00
#
_symmetry.space_group_name_H-M   'P 1'
#
loop_
_entity.id
_entity.type
_entity.pdbx_description
1 polymer ?
#
loop_
_entity_poly.entity_id
_entity_poly.type
_entity_poly.pdbx_seq_one_letter_code
_entity_poly.pdbx_strand_id
1 'polypeptide(L)'
;LFIPMKPDSPYIHLHERKRTWTPVQVSAGQLLTGGEEVVQRALALRCLEIPVGDFIADAMKGDLPDIKGCKELLASNVIDEEKHDIALNFAAEAHGVSPQFEAEAERIKKAWLELDRHPVLKAVVLERSVFFVLLPIFRFLGDTGLRTTSADISRDEQTHVAANTLVCEELGLKSDKELNKLRRATVAWVLQSLKGEDTSKHLSSNFWMASSDSLYTRGKAEGLLSTRASRMPAFFETNNVNLPQYA
;
A
#
# COMPACT_ATOMS: atom_id res chain seq x y z
N LEU A 1 36.99 4.42 -17.85
CA LEU A 1 35.89 3.84 -17.05
C LEU A 1 35.17 4.98 -16.35
N PHE A 2 33.97 5.32 -16.84
CA PHE A 2 33.10 6.29 -16.19
C PHE A 2 32.44 5.56 -15.03
N ILE A 3 32.86 5.81 -13.79
CA ILE A 3 32.13 5.36 -12.60
C ILE A 3 31.00 6.39 -12.42
N PRO A 4 29.73 6.03 -12.61
CA PRO A 4 28.65 6.96 -12.34
C PRO A 4 28.71 7.31 -10.86
N MET A 5 28.92 8.60 -10.55
CA MET A 5 28.80 9.09 -9.18
C MET A 5 27.38 8.78 -8.71
N LYS A 6 27.27 8.08 -7.58
CA LYS A 6 25.95 7.88 -6.93
C LYS A 6 25.37 9.26 -6.65
N PRO A 7 24.10 9.49 -6.94
CA PRO A 7 23.46 10.74 -6.56
C PRO A 7 23.60 10.93 -5.05
N ASP A 8 24.05 12.12 -4.63
CA ASP A 8 24.33 12.44 -3.22
C ASP A 8 23.07 12.44 -2.34
N SER A 9 21.87 12.33 -2.95
CA SER A 9 20.58 12.34 -2.26
C SER A 9 19.81 11.03 -2.45
N PRO A 10 19.33 10.38 -1.35
CA PRO A 10 18.50 9.19 -1.44
C PRO A 10 17.18 9.46 -2.18
N TYR A 11 16.64 10.67 -2.13
CA TYR A 11 15.41 11.05 -2.84
C TYR A 11 15.62 11.07 -4.36
N ILE A 12 16.73 11.59 -4.84
CA ILE A 12 17.07 11.57 -6.27
C ILE A 12 17.20 10.11 -6.74
N HIS A 13 17.90 9.29 -5.99
CA HIS A 13 18.08 7.88 -6.32
C HIS A 13 16.74 7.12 -6.38
N LEU A 14 15.82 7.38 -5.45
CA LEU A 14 14.48 6.80 -5.49
C LEU A 14 13.68 7.29 -6.69
N HIS A 15 13.77 8.58 -7.04
CA HIS A 15 13.08 9.16 -8.17
C HIS A 15 13.55 8.54 -9.51
N GLU A 16 14.85 8.35 -9.67
CA GLU A 16 15.43 7.73 -10.87
C GLU A 16 15.00 6.27 -11.07
N ARG A 17 14.58 5.58 -10.01
CA ARG A 17 14.09 4.20 -10.05
C ARG A 17 12.61 4.07 -10.40
N LYS A 18 11.87 5.15 -10.41
CA LYS A 18 10.45 5.13 -10.74
C LYS A 18 10.24 4.67 -12.19
N ARG A 19 9.15 3.93 -12.40
CA ARG A 19 8.77 3.45 -13.73
C ARG A 19 7.50 4.13 -14.19
N THR A 20 7.40 4.36 -15.48
CA THR A 20 6.19 4.85 -16.12
C THR A 20 5.28 3.68 -16.44
N TRP A 21 4.02 3.80 -16.11
CA TRP A 21 2.96 2.88 -16.48
C TRP A 21 1.64 3.63 -16.59
N THR A 22 0.66 3.02 -17.25
CA THR A 22 -0.67 3.61 -17.44
C THR A 22 -1.73 2.65 -16.93
N PRO A 23 -2.71 3.12 -16.14
CA PRO A 23 -3.86 2.30 -15.74
C PRO A 23 -4.59 1.73 -16.94
N VAL A 24 -4.94 0.44 -16.86
CA VAL A 24 -5.68 -0.26 -17.89
C VAL A 24 -6.95 -0.86 -17.32
N GLN A 25 -8.01 -0.86 -18.15
CA GLN A 25 -9.24 -1.57 -17.79
C GLN A 25 -8.98 -3.06 -17.70
N VAL A 26 -9.58 -3.69 -16.71
CA VAL A 26 -9.48 -5.13 -16.46
C VAL A 26 -10.87 -5.77 -16.51
N SER A 27 -10.91 -7.06 -16.79
CA SER A 27 -12.14 -7.85 -16.73
C SER A 27 -12.14 -8.70 -15.47
N ALA A 28 -13.31 -8.93 -14.88
CA ALA A 28 -13.46 -9.84 -13.75
C ALA A 28 -13.28 -11.28 -14.21
N GLY A 29 -12.39 -11.99 -13.51
CA GLY A 29 -12.17 -13.42 -13.62
C GLY A 29 -12.52 -14.15 -12.34
N GLN A 30 -12.05 -15.38 -12.22
CA GLN A 30 -12.29 -16.19 -11.04
C GLN A 30 -11.42 -15.77 -9.86
N LEU A 31 -12.03 -15.57 -8.70
CA LEU A 31 -11.37 -15.35 -7.42
C LEU A 31 -11.16 -16.68 -6.68
N LEU A 32 -10.25 -16.68 -5.72
CA LEU A 32 -10.11 -17.80 -4.79
C LEU A 32 -11.41 -17.97 -3.99
N THR A 33 -11.97 -19.18 -4.05
CA THR A 33 -13.19 -19.52 -3.30
C THR A 33 -13.01 -19.23 -1.80
N GLY A 34 -13.92 -18.45 -1.22
CA GLY A 34 -13.84 -17.98 0.15
C GLY A 34 -13.08 -16.65 0.32
N GLY A 35 -12.50 -16.10 -0.74
CA GLY A 35 -11.80 -14.81 -0.75
C GLY A 35 -12.62 -13.66 -1.35
N GLU A 36 -13.80 -13.93 -1.87
CA GLU A 36 -14.58 -12.96 -2.65
C GLU A 36 -14.93 -11.70 -1.83
N GLU A 37 -15.41 -11.88 -0.61
CA GLU A 37 -15.75 -10.75 0.27
C GLU A 37 -14.54 -9.94 0.67
N VAL A 38 -13.40 -10.60 0.96
CA VAL A 38 -12.15 -9.92 1.30
C VAL A 38 -11.67 -9.07 0.14
N VAL A 39 -11.73 -9.57 -1.08
CA VAL A 39 -11.37 -8.82 -2.28
C VAL A 39 -12.28 -7.60 -2.45
N GLN A 40 -13.59 -7.75 -2.27
CA GLN A 40 -14.50 -6.61 -2.34
C GLN A 40 -14.24 -5.55 -1.27
N ARG A 41 -13.97 -5.96 -0.04
CA ARG A 41 -13.62 -5.03 1.05
C ARG A 41 -12.28 -4.33 0.78
N ALA A 42 -11.30 -5.06 0.27
CA ALA A 42 -10.02 -4.49 -0.12
C ALA A 42 -10.19 -3.47 -1.27
N LEU A 43 -11.02 -3.76 -2.27
CA LEU A 43 -11.33 -2.82 -3.34
C LEU A 43 -12.11 -1.59 -2.82
N ALA A 44 -13.00 -1.75 -1.84
CA ALA A 44 -13.70 -0.61 -1.24
C ALA A 44 -12.72 0.37 -0.57
N LEU A 45 -11.61 -0.11 0.00
CA LEU A 45 -10.57 0.74 0.60
C LEU A 45 -9.72 1.52 -0.41
N ARG A 46 -9.92 1.37 -1.72
CA ARG A 46 -9.30 2.26 -2.72
C ARG A 46 -9.61 3.73 -2.46
N CYS A 47 -10.70 4.00 -1.73
CA CYS A 47 -11.04 5.35 -1.29
C CYS A 47 -9.95 6.03 -0.44
N LEU A 48 -8.92 5.30 0.00
CA LEU A 48 -7.77 5.83 0.75
C LEU A 48 -6.62 6.32 -0.15
N GLU A 49 -6.60 5.99 -1.45
CA GLU A 49 -5.51 6.40 -2.37
C GLU A 49 -5.41 7.93 -2.49
N ILE A 50 -6.51 8.59 -2.83
CA ILE A 50 -6.52 10.05 -2.93
C ILE A 50 -6.21 10.75 -1.59
N PRO A 51 -6.78 10.34 -0.42
CA PRO A 51 -6.36 10.85 0.87
C PRO A 51 -4.86 10.72 1.16
N VAL A 52 -4.20 9.63 0.76
CA VAL A 52 -2.75 9.51 0.89
C VAL A 52 -2.03 10.56 0.06
N GLY A 53 -2.41 10.76 -1.18
CA GLY A 53 -1.92 11.84 -2.02
C GLY A 53 -2.12 13.22 -1.39
N ASP A 54 -3.29 13.48 -0.83
CA ASP A 54 -3.62 14.73 -0.12
C ASP A 54 -2.74 14.92 1.12
N PHE A 55 -2.48 13.87 1.89
CA PHE A 55 -1.55 13.93 3.04
C PHE A 55 -0.16 14.35 2.60
N ILE A 56 0.34 13.79 1.51
CA ILE A 56 1.66 14.16 0.98
C ILE A 56 1.66 15.60 0.46
N ALA A 57 0.62 16.00 -0.27
CA ALA A 57 0.46 17.36 -0.77
C ALA A 57 0.38 18.39 0.37
N ASP A 58 -0.30 18.06 1.47
CA ASP A 58 -0.37 18.91 2.65
C ASP A 58 0.99 19.03 3.36
N ALA A 59 1.72 17.93 3.48
CA ALA A 59 3.07 17.94 4.02
C ALA A 59 4.02 18.83 3.21
N MET A 60 3.86 18.89 1.89
CA MET A 60 4.68 19.73 1.00
C MET A 60 4.46 21.24 1.25
N LYS A 61 3.37 21.65 1.88
CA LYS A 61 3.08 23.04 2.27
C LYS A 61 3.72 23.41 3.62
N GLY A 62 4.15 22.42 4.39
CA GLY A 62 4.72 22.57 5.72
C GLY A 62 6.22 22.34 5.76
N ASP A 63 6.70 21.87 6.90
CA ASP A 63 8.11 21.58 7.11
C ASP A 63 8.47 20.21 6.53
N LEU A 64 9.23 20.23 5.46
CA LEU A 64 9.86 19.05 4.89
C LEU A 64 11.38 19.15 5.05
N PRO A 65 12.09 18.01 5.02
CA PRO A 65 13.56 18.04 4.98
C PRO A 65 14.05 18.88 3.80
N ASP A 66 14.96 19.82 4.07
CA ASP A 66 15.64 20.61 3.03
C ASP A 66 16.76 19.77 2.39
N ILE A 67 16.34 18.70 1.72
CA ILE A 67 17.24 17.76 1.03
C ILE A 67 16.87 17.74 -0.44
N LYS A 68 17.87 17.90 -1.30
CA LYS A 68 17.72 17.94 -2.75
C LYS A 68 16.93 16.73 -3.26
N GLY A 69 15.89 16.98 -4.05
CA GLY A 69 15.03 15.96 -4.66
C GLY A 69 13.87 15.49 -3.78
N CYS A 70 13.79 15.92 -2.51
CA CYS A 70 12.69 15.50 -1.61
C CYS A 70 11.34 15.98 -2.14
N LYS A 71 11.17 17.26 -2.42
CA LYS A 71 9.91 17.82 -2.91
C LYS A 71 9.51 17.27 -4.27
N GLU A 72 10.47 17.14 -5.17
CA GLU A 72 10.24 16.60 -6.52
C GLU A 72 9.77 15.15 -6.46
N LEU A 73 10.38 14.33 -5.63
CA LEU A 73 9.95 12.96 -5.45
C LEU A 73 8.54 12.87 -4.85
N LEU A 74 8.27 13.63 -3.79
CA LEU A 74 6.95 13.64 -3.15
C LEU A 74 5.86 14.14 -4.12
N ALA A 75 6.12 15.19 -4.90
CA ALA A 75 5.19 15.64 -5.93
C ALA A 75 4.90 14.56 -6.99
N SER A 76 5.91 13.82 -7.39
CA SER A 76 5.77 12.68 -8.29
C SER A 76 4.94 11.54 -7.66
N ASN A 77 5.07 11.29 -6.37
CA ASN A 77 4.29 10.28 -5.67
C ASN A 77 2.80 10.65 -5.60
N VAL A 78 2.47 11.94 -5.38
CA VAL A 78 1.07 12.41 -5.43
C VAL A 78 0.41 12.09 -6.79
N ILE A 79 1.15 12.24 -7.89
CA ILE A 79 0.64 11.90 -9.23
C ILE A 79 0.42 10.38 -9.37
N ASP A 80 1.23 9.55 -8.73
CA ASP A 80 1.04 8.11 -8.74
C ASP A 80 -0.27 7.69 -8.03
N GLU A 81 -0.65 8.37 -6.94
CA GLU A 81 -1.91 8.07 -6.23
C GLU A 81 -3.14 8.27 -7.11
N GLU A 82 -3.11 9.25 -8.01
CA GLU A 82 -4.18 9.42 -9.01
C GLU A 82 -4.25 8.22 -9.99
N LYS A 83 -3.10 7.67 -10.38
CA LYS A 83 -3.05 6.47 -11.22
C LYS A 83 -3.53 5.22 -10.48
N HIS A 84 -3.16 5.10 -9.19
CA HIS A 84 -3.61 4.01 -8.34
C HIS A 84 -5.13 4.02 -8.19
N ASP A 85 -5.71 5.17 -7.90
CA ASP A 85 -7.16 5.36 -7.82
C ASP A 85 -7.86 4.95 -9.12
N ILE A 86 -7.37 5.39 -10.27
CA ILE A 86 -7.94 5.00 -11.58
C ILE A 86 -7.86 3.49 -11.80
N ALA A 87 -6.70 2.89 -11.54
CA ALA A 87 -6.50 1.45 -11.76
C ALA A 87 -7.39 0.60 -10.84
N LEU A 88 -7.53 1.00 -9.57
CA LEU A 88 -8.40 0.32 -8.61
C LEU A 88 -9.88 0.55 -8.90
N ASN A 89 -10.26 1.72 -9.42
CA ASN A 89 -11.62 1.96 -9.88
C ASN A 89 -11.99 1.04 -11.06
N PHE A 90 -11.10 0.84 -12.03
CA PHE A 90 -11.33 -0.15 -13.10
C PHE A 90 -11.55 -1.56 -12.55
N ALA A 91 -10.76 -1.98 -11.56
CA ALA A 91 -10.94 -3.26 -10.91
C ALA A 91 -12.26 -3.35 -10.12
N ALA A 92 -12.62 -2.28 -9.41
CA ALA A 92 -13.88 -2.21 -8.66
C ALA A 92 -15.11 -2.25 -9.58
N GLU A 93 -15.06 -1.57 -10.72
CA GLU A 93 -16.11 -1.62 -11.75
C GLU A 93 -16.27 -3.03 -12.32
N ALA A 94 -15.15 -3.71 -12.61
CA ALA A 94 -15.17 -5.06 -13.14
C ALA A 94 -15.76 -6.08 -12.17
N HIS A 95 -15.44 -5.97 -10.88
CA HIS A 95 -15.88 -6.93 -9.84
C HIS A 95 -17.21 -6.58 -9.18
N GLY A 96 -17.64 -5.33 -9.22
CA GLY A 96 -18.87 -4.85 -8.58
C GLY A 96 -18.76 -4.85 -7.06
N VAL A 97 -18.29 -3.76 -6.46
CA VAL A 97 -18.18 -3.63 -5.01
C VAL A 97 -19.55 -3.33 -4.39
N SER A 98 -19.88 -4.01 -3.29
CA SER A 98 -21.12 -3.80 -2.56
C SER A 98 -21.25 -2.35 -2.06
N PRO A 99 -22.41 -1.68 -2.25
CA PRO A 99 -22.66 -0.34 -1.69
C PRO A 99 -22.49 -0.29 -0.16
N GLN A 100 -22.75 -1.37 0.54
CA GLN A 100 -22.51 -1.46 1.98
C GLN A 100 -21.03 -1.34 2.29
N PHE A 101 -20.16 -2.06 1.57
CA PHE A 101 -18.72 -2.01 1.79
C PHE A 101 -18.15 -0.64 1.42
N GLU A 102 -18.65 0.00 0.37
CA GLU A 102 -18.30 1.37 0.04
C GLU A 102 -18.64 2.34 1.19
N ALA A 103 -19.83 2.24 1.76
CA ALA A 103 -20.25 3.09 2.87
C ALA A 103 -19.43 2.84 4.15
N GLU A 104 -19.06 1.60 4.42
CA GLU A 104 -18.20 1.25 5.57
C GLU A 104 -16.77 1.75 5.35
N ALA A 105 -16.21 1.61 4.15
CA ALA A 105 -14.90 2.13 3.78
C ALA A 105 -14.82 3.67 3.90
N GLU A 106 -15.88 4.38 3.52
CA GLU A 106 -15.96 5.83 3.72
C GLU A 106 -15.89 6.24 5.20
N ARG A 107 -16.46 5.46 6.11
CA ARG A 107 -16.32 5.71 7.56
C ARG A 107 -14.88 5.48 8.03
N ILE A 108 -14.20 4.48 7.50
CA ILE A 108 -12.79 4.23 7.78
C ILE A 108 -11.94 5.39 7.25
N LYS A 109 -12.18 5.82 6.00
CA LYS A 109 -11.52 7.00 5.41
C LYS A 109 -11.69 8.23 6.31
N LYS A 110 -12.91 8.50 6.77
CA LYS A 110 -13.18 9.62 7.67
C LYS A 110 -12.33 9.54 8.95
N ALA A 111 -12.20 8.36 9.56
CA ALA A 111 -11.37 8.18 10.74
C ALA A 111 -9.88 8.50 10.48
N TRP A 112 -9.35 8.14 9.31
CA TRP A 112 -7.99 8.50 8.91
C TRP A 112 -7.82 10.01 8.67
N LEU A 113 -8.82 10.67 8.07
CA LEU A 113 -8.81 12.10 7.84
C LEU A 113 -8.85 12.90 9.16
N GLU A 114 -9.69 12.47 10.11
CA GLU A 114 -9.91 13.13 11.39
C GLU A 114 -8.80 12.90 12.43
N LEU A 115 -7.98 11.85 12.26
CA LEU A 115 -6.88 11.58 13.17
C LEU A 115 -5.82 12.67 13.07
N ASP A 116 -5.66 13.43 14.16
CA ASP A 116 -4.68 14.51 14.26
C ASP A 116 -3.25 13.97 14.43
N ARG A 117 -2.62 13.67 13.32
CA ARG A 117 -1.22 13.23 13.24
C ARG A 117 -0.57 13.85 12.00
N HIS A 118 0.76 13.91 12.02
CA HIS A 118 1.50 14.44 10.87
C HIS A 118 1.11 13.69 9.58
N PRO A 119 0.78 14.41 8.49
CA PRO A 119 0.23 13.78 7.28
C PRO A 119 1.16 12.73 6.67
N VAL A 120 2.49 12.96 6.62
CA VAL A 120 3.44 11.95 6.11
C VAL A 120 3.44 10.69 6.97
N LEU A 121 3.27 10.81 8.28
CA LEU A 121 3.20 9.66 9.18
C LEU A 121 1.94 8.82 8.91
N LYS A 122 0.79 9.48 8.69
CA LYS A 122 -0.44 8.78 8.29
C LYS A 122 -0.27 8.07 6.95
N ALA A 123 0.31 8.76 5.97
CA ALA A 123 0.58 8.19 4.65
C ALA A 123 1.44 6.94 4.74
N VAL A 124 2.61 7.01 5.39
CA VAL A 124 3.52 5.87 5.46
C VAL A 124 2.95 4.67 6.22
N VAL A 125 2.11 4.90 7.22
CA VAL A 125 1.45 3.79 7.94
C VAL A 125 0.40 3.12 7.06
N LEU A 126 -0.37 3.91 6.29
CA LEU A 126 -1.32 3.37 5.30
C LEU A 126 -0.61 2.57 4.21
N GLU A 127 0.36 3.17 3.53
CA GLU A 127 1.06 2.54 2.42
C GLU A 127 1.77 1.26 2.87
N ARG A 128 2.55 1.33 3.94
CA ARG A 128 3.39 0.21 4.36
C ARG A 128 2.63 -0.93 5.02
N SER A 129 1.63 -0.66 5.84
CA SER A 129 1.01 -1.68 6.71
C SER A 129 -0.46 -1.94 6.43
N VAL A 130 -1.05 -1.18 5.52
CA VAL A 130 -2.39 -1.44 4.97
C VAL A 130 -2.29 -1.79 3.49
N PHE A 131 -1.78 -0.93 2.62
CA PHE A 131 -1.72 -1.20 1.17
C PHE A 131 -0.83 -2.40 0.83
N PHE A 132 0.31 -2.56 1.50
CA PHE A 132 1.13 -3.78 1.37
C PHE A 132 0.52 -5.04 1.99
N VAL A 133 -0.71 -4.98 2.49
CA VAL A 133 -1.57 -6.13 2.77
C VAL A 133 -2.63 -6.26 1.69
N LEU A 134 -3.28 -5.17 1.27
CA LEU A 134 -4.33 -5.19 0.25
C LEU A 134 -3.80 -5.65 -1.11
N LEU A 135 -2.65 -5.15 -1.53
CA LEU A 135 -2.05 -5.52 -2.82
C LEU A 135 -1.71 -7.01 -2.91
N PRO A 136 -1.05 -7.64 -1.90
CA PRO A 136 -0.92 -9.09 -1.86
C PRO A 136 -2.24 -9.85 -1.79
N ILE A 137 -3.28 -9.33 -1.12
CA ILE A 137 -4.62 -9.93 -1.15
C ILE A 137 -5.12 -10.02 -2.60
N PHE A 138 -5.02 -8.95 -3.38
CA PHE A 138 -5.38 -8.97 -4.81
C PHE A 138 -4.54 -9.98 -5.60
N ARG A 139 -3.28 -10.13 -5.25
CA ARG A 139 -2.37 -11.07 -5.90
C ARG A 139 -2.70 -12.52 -5.60
N PHE A 140 -3.01 -12.86 -4.35
CA PHE A 140 -3.20 -14.25 -3.91
C PHE A 140 -4.64 -14.73 -3.94
N LEU A 141 -5.60 -13.83 -3.78
CA LEU A 141 -7.03 -14.15 -3.81
C LEU A 141 -7.70 -13.72 -5.11
N GLY A 142 -7.05 -12.83 -5.87
CA GLY A 142 -7.60 -12.22 -7.08
C GLY A 142 -7.35 -12.99 -8.37
N ASP A 143 -7.98 -12.50 -9.41
CA ASP A 143 -7.80 -12.94 -10.80
C ASP A 143 -6.57 -12.27 -11.47
N THR A 144 -6.40 -12.52 -12.77
CA THR A 144 -5.30 -11.95 -13.56
C THR A 144 -5.33 -10.41 -13.60
N GLY A 145 -6.52 -9.81 -13.70
CA GLY A 145 -6.69 -8.35 -13.71
C GLY A 145 -6.24 -7.72 -12.41
N LEU A 146 -6.68 -8.25 -11.28
CA LEU A 146 -6.28 -7.80 -9.95
C LEU A 146 -4.77 -8.00 -9.70
N ARG A 147 -4.19 -9.10 -10.19
CA ARG A 147 -2.74 -9.32 -10.08
C ARG A 147 -1.94 -8.30 -10.87
N THR A 148 -2.38 -7.96 -12.07
CA THR A 148 -1.74 -6.92 -12.90
C THR A 148 -1.81 -5.57 -12.21
N THR A 149 -2.99 -5.15 -11.76
CA THR A 149 -3.19 -3.91 -11.01
C THR A 149 -2.30 -3.87 -9.75
N SER A 150 -2.31 -4.94 -8.97
CA SER A 150 -1.46 -5.05 -7.78
C SER A 150 0.03 -4.94 -8.08
N ALA A 151 0.50 -5.56 -9.16
CA ALA A 151 1.91 -5.53 -9.54
C ALA A 151 2.37 -4.13 -9.92
N ASP A 152 1.56 -3.39 -10.67
CA ASP A 152 1.88 -2.03 -11.11
C ASP A 152 1.90 -1.06 -9.92
N ILE A 153 0.88 -1.08 -9.08
CA ILE A 153 0.80 -0.24 -7.89
C ILE A 153 1.93 -0.57 -6.91
N SER A 154 2.21 -1.84 -6.66
CA SER A 154 3.25 -2.26 -5.69
C SER A 154 4.64 -1.73 -6.02
N ARG A 155 4.94 -1.49 -7.29
CA ARG A 155 6.23 -0.91 -7.71
C ARG A 155 6.35 0.54 -7.28
N ASP A 156 5.30 1.32 -7.43
CA ASP A 156 5.26 2.71 -6.98
C ASP A 156 5.29 2.77 -5.46
N GLU A 157 4.49 1.95 -4.79
CA GLU A 157 4.40 1.92 -3.33
C GLU A 157 5.73 1.62 -2.63
N GLN A 158 6.60 0.83 -3.21
CA GLN A 158 7.95 0.62 -2.67
C GLN A 158 8.73 1.94 -2.59
N THR A 159 8.59 2.79 -3.60
CA THR A 159 9.23 4.10 -3.64
C THR A 159 8.58 5.07 -2.67
N HIS A 160 7.23 5.07 -2.61
CA HIS A 160 6.47 5.91 -1.68
C HIS A 160 6.83 5.62 -0.23
N VAL A 161 6.79 4.35 0.16
CA VAL A 161 7.14 3.93 1.52
C VAL A 161 8.57 4.29 1.88
N ALA A 162 9.52 4.10 0.97
CA ALA A 162 10.91 4.48 1.20
C ALA A 162 11.06 5.99 1.39
N ALA A 163 10.46 6.80 0.52
CA ALA A 163 10.50 8.26 0.58
C ALA A 163 9.86 8.79 1.88
N ASN A 164 8.64 8.34 2.18
CA ASN A 164 7.89 8.81 3.34
C ASN A 164 8.53 8.37 4.66
N THR A 165 9.19 7.21 4.69
CA THR A 165 9.96 6.76 5.84
C THR A 165 11.17 7.64 6.09
N LEU A 166 11.92 8.02 5.04
CA LEU A 166 13.03 8.97 5.16
C LEU A 166 12.56 10.31 5.71
N VAL A 167 11.46 10.85 5.19
CA VAL A 167 10.88 12.11 5.70
C VAL A 167 10.52 11.98 7.18
N CYS A 168 9.87 10.90 7.57
CA CYS A 168 9.52 10.67 8.97
C CYS A 168 10.75 10.61 9.88
N GLU A 169 11.84 10.01 9.44
CA GLU A 169 13.09 9.96 10.23
C GLU A 169 13.75 11.33 10.35
N GLU A 170 13.88 12.06 9.26
CA GLU A 170 14.45 13.40 9.26
C GLU A 170 13.68 14.37 10.16
N LEU A 171 12.35 14.22 10.21
CA LEU A 171 11.48 15.03 11.07
C LEU A 171 11.30 14.46 12.48
N GLY A 172 11.92 13.31 12.80
CA GLY A 172 11.79 12.66 14.10
C GLY A 172 10.37 12.16 14.43
N LEU A 173 9.55 11.89 13.42
CA LEU A 173 8.17 11.44 13.59
C LEU A 173 8.12 9.98 14.03
N LYS A 174 7.23 9.69 14.97
CA LYS A 174 7.04 8.34 15.50
C LYS A 174 5.56 7.99 15.55
N SER A 175 5.26 6.76 15.16
CA SER A 175 3.92 6.23 15.34
C SER A 175 3.60 5.97 16.80
N ASP A 176 2.32 5.98 17.14
CA ASP A 176 1.79 5.80 18.48
C ASP A 176 0.67 4.73 18.53
N LYS A 177 0.14 4.52 19.73
CA LYS A 177 -0.89 3.50 19.98
C LYS A 177 -2.20 3.78 19.25
N GLU A 178 -2.59 5.04 19.09
CA GLU A 178 -3.86 5.39 18.41
C GLU A 178 -3.76 5.14 16.92
N LEU A 179 -2.66 5.59 16.30
CA LEU A 179 -2.41 5.35 14.88
C LEU A 179 -2.30 3.84 14.59
N ASN A 180 -1.63 3.09 15.47
CA ASN A 180 -1.57 1.63 15.33
C ASN A 180 -2.93 0.97 15.53
N LYS A 181 -3.76 1.45 16.46
CA LYS A 181 -5.13 0.96 16.65
C LYS A 181 -5.97 1.16 15.40
N LEU A 182 -5.91 2.35 14.79
CA LEU A 182 -6.64 2.65 13.56
C LEU A 182 -6.14 1.76 12.40
N ARG A 183 -4.83 1.61 12.24
CA ARG A 183 -4.25 0.69 11.26
C ARG A 183 -4.80 -0.73 11.42
N ARG A 184 -4.73 -1.29 12.63
CA ARG A 184 -5.23 -2.65 12.89
C ARG A 184 -6.72 -2.77 12.65
N ALA A 185 -7.51 -1.78 13.06
CA ALA A 185 -8.97 -1.75 12.80
C ALA A 185 -9.28 -1.75 11.30
N THR A 186 -8.52 -0.98 10.50
CA THR A 186 -8.66 -0.95 9.05
C THR A 186 -8.40 -2.31 8.42
N VAL A 187 -7.29 -2.96 8.80
CA VAL A 187 -6.96 -4.30 8.28
C VAL A 187 -7.97 -5.35 8.77
N ALA A 188 -8.37 -5.31 10.05
CA ALA A 188 -9.35 -6.24 10.61
C ALA A 188 -10.70 -6.14 9.90
N TRP A 189 -11.11 -4.95 9.49
CA TRP A 189 -12.33 -4.76 8.72
C TRP A 189 -12.28 -5.48 7.36
N VAL A 190 -11.14 -5.44 6.67
CA VAL A 190 -10.96 -6.19 5.41
C VAL A 190 -11.05 -7.69 5.64
N LEU A 191 -10.46 -8.18 6.73
CA LEU A 191 -10.28 -9.60 7.02
C LEU A 191 -11.46 -10.26 7.73
N GLN A 192 -12.50 -9.50 8.10
CA GLN A 192 -13.54 -9.98 9.02
C GLN A 192 -14.35 -11.17 8.50
N SER A 193 -14.38 -11.41 7.18
CA SER A 193 -15.03 -12.60 6.59
C SER A 193 -14.17 -13.85 6.64
N LEU A 194 -12.85 -13.70 6.88
CA LEU A 194 -11.93 -14.83 6.99
C LEU A 194 -11.99 -15.45 8.38
N LYS A 195 -11.99 -16.77 8.41
CA LYS A 195 -11.88 -17.54 9.66
C LYS A 195 -10.41 -17.79 9.99
N GLY A 196 -10.09 -17.92 11.27
CA GLY A 196 -8.71 -18.12 11.70
C GLY A 196 -8.12 -19.52 11.42
N GLU A 197 -8.94 -20.49 11.02
CA GLU A 197 -8.60 -21.91 10.93
C GLU A 197 -8.93 -22.48 9.54
N ASP A 198 -8.45 -21.83 8.50
CA ASP A 198 -8.67 -22.35 7.15
C ASP A 198 -7.50 -23.22 6.69
N THR A 199 -7.80 -24.17 5.78
CA THR A 199 -6.81 -25.06 5.16
C THR A 199 -5.79 -24.29 4.30
N SER A 200 -6.16 -23.12 3.78
CA SER A 200 -5.27 -22.21 3.05
C SER A 200 -4.81 -21.06 3.94
N LYS A 201 -3.50 -20.87 4.05
CA LYS A 201 -2.95 -19.71 4.78
C LYS A 201 -3.43 -18.36 4.22
N HIS A 202 -3.76 -18.30 2.94
CA HIS A 202 -4.25 -17.07 2.29
C HIS A 202 -5.71 -16.76 2.63
N LEU A 203 -6.45 -17.69 3.20
CA LEU A 203 -7.79 -17.51 3.76
C LEU A 203 -7.78 -17.37 5.30
N SER A 204 -6.61 -17.24 5.90
CA SER A 204 -6.45 -17.05 7.34
C SER A 204 -6.32 -15.56 7.68
N SER A 205 -7.22 -15.06 8.50
CA SER A 205 -7.15 -13.69 9.04
C SER A 205 -5.86 -13.45 9.83
N ASN A 206 -5.40 -14.46 10.57
CA ASN A 206 -4.17 -14.38 11.35
C ASN A 206 -2.93 -14.20 10.48
N PHE A 207 -2.86 -14.86 9.32
CA PHE A 207 -1.75 -14.71 8.39
C PHE A 207 -1.60 -13.25 7.90
N TRP A 208 -2.70 -12.64 7.48
CA TRP A 208 -2.70 -11.28 6.96
C TRP A 208 -2.47 -10.23 8.06
N MET A 209 -3.10 -10.41 9.23
CA MET A 209 -2.90 -9.49 10.35
C MET A 209 -1.47 -9.54 10.88
N ALA A 210 -0.87 -10.73 11.00
CA ALA A 210 0.53 -10.87 11.39
C ALA A 210 1.48 -10.25 10.37
N SER A 211 1.15 -10.31 9.08
CA SER A 211 1.90 -9.64 8.01
C SER A 211 1.84 -8.12 8.17
N SER A 212 0.65 -7.56 8.41
CA SER A 212 0.47 -6.12 8.68
C SER A 212 1.25 -5.67 9.92
N ASP A 213 1.17 -6.42 11.01
CA ASP A 213 1.91 -6.14 12.25
C ASP A 213 3.43 -6.16 12.02
N SER A 214 3.91 -7.12 11.24
CA SER A 214 5.33 -7.23 10.88
C SER A 214 5.80 -6.03 10.06
N LEU A 215 5.00 -5.61 9.07
CA LEU A 215 5.30 -4.44 8.24
C LEU A 215 5.30 -3.15 9.07
N TYR A 216 4.36 -3.02 9.99
CA TYR A 216 4.28 -1.87 10.87
C TYR A 216 5.48 -1.77 11.82
N THR A 217 5.89 -2.86 12.45
CA THR A 217 6.99 -2.86 13.43
C THR A 217 8.37 -2.73 12.80
N ARG A 218 8.57 -3.20 11.57
CA ARG A 218 9.83 -3.06 10.82
C ARG A 218 10.04 -1.66 10.24
N GLY A 219 9.17 -0.73 10.58
CA GLY A 219 9.08 0.59 10.00
C GLY A 219 10.12 1.60 10.39
N LYS A 220 11.34 1.20 10.65
CA LYS A 220 12.47 2.12 10.68
C LYS A 220 13.05 2.24 9.27
N ALA A 221 13.45 3.44 8.84
CA ALA A 221 13.94 3.73 7.50
C ALA A 221 15.12 2.84 7.10
N GLU A 222 15.99 2.51 8.02
CA GLU A 222 17.08 1.55 7.82
C GLU A 222 16.59 0.20 7.28
N GLY A 223 15.37 -0.22 7.66
CA GLY A 223 14.74 -1.44 7.17
C GLY A 223 14.25 -1.36 5.73
N LEU A 224 13.84 -0.18 5.26
CA LEU A 224 13.23 0.00 3.95
C LEU A 224 14.24 0.37 2.86
N LEU A 225 15.25 1.17 3.18
CA LEU A 225 16.35 1.50 2.24
C LEU A 225 17.22 0.29 1.92
N SER A 226 17.32 -0.64 2.84
CA SER A 226 18.02 -1.91 2.66
C SER A 226 17.06 -3.05 2.27
N THR A 227 15.99 -2.80 1.53
CA THR A 227 15.04 -3.84 1.11
C THR A 227 15.73 -5.02 0.43
N ARG A 228 16.36 -5.82 1.24
CA ARG A 228 16.67 -7.19 0.86
C ARG A 228 15.38 -7.99 1.01
N ALA A 229 15.11 -8.86 0.07
CA ALA A 229 13.98 -9.79 0.07
C ALA A 229 13.77 -10.46 1.45
N SER A 230 14.85 -10.74 2.19
CA SER A 230 14.85 -11.33 3.53
C SER A 230 14.14 -10.51 4.62
N ARG A 231 13.76 -9.27 4.36
CA ARG A 231 13.03 -8.41 5.32
C ARG A 231 11.57 -8.18 4.96
N MET A 232 11.16 -8.62 3.80
CA MET A 232 9.75 -8.56 3.38
C MET A 232 8.98 -9.77 3.91
N PRO A 233 7.69 -9.65 4.20
CA PRO A 233 6.86 -10.81 4.48
C PRO A 233 6.96 -11.86 3.38
N ALA A 234 6.87 -13.13 3.72
CA ALA A 234 7.09 -14.25 2.81
C ALA A 234 6.25 -14.22 1.53
N PHE A 235 5.08 -13.57 1.55
CA PHE A 235 4.25 -13.43 0.35
C PHE A 235 4.86 -12.51 -0.73
N PHE A 236 5.80 -11.63 -0.40
CA PHE A 236 6.53 -10.83 -1.39
C PHE A 236 7.65 -11.62 -2.07
N GLU A 237 8.13 -12.68 -1.44
CA GLU A 237 9.15 -13.57 -1.99
C GLU A 237 8.57 -14.61 -2.96
N THR A 238 7.24 -14.70 -3.02
CA THR A 238 6.56 -15.69 -3.87
C THR A 238 6.69 -15.28 -5.33
N ASN A 239 7.36 -16.09 -6.13
CA ASN A 239 7.40 -15.91 -7.57
C ASN A 239 6.07 -16.36 -8.22
N ASN A 240 5.90 -16.07 -9.51
CA ASN A 240 4.65 -16.36 -10.23
C ASN A 240 4.27 -17.85 -10.28
N VAL A 241 5.23 -18.75 -10.05
CA VAL A 241 5.02 -20.21 -10.04
C VAL A 241 4.18 -20.64 -8.83
N ASN A 242 4.29 -19.92 -7.73
CA ASN A 242 3.60 -20.24 -6.48
C ASN A 242 2.26 -19.49 -6.32
N LEU A 243 1.85 -18.72 -7.34
CA LEU A 243 0.55 -18.07 -7.33
C LEU A 243 -0.55 -19.07 -7.69
N PRO A 244 -1.74 -18.97 -7.05
CA PRO A 244 -2.89 -19.74 -7.49
C PRO A 244 -3.16 -19.46 -8.96
N GLN A 245 -3.35 -20.54 -9.73
CA GLN A 245 -3.66 -20.43 -11.16
C GLN A 245 -5.18 -20.33 -11.31
N TYR A 246 -5.72 -19.14 -11.16
CA TYR A 246 -7.12 -18.84 -11.45
C TYR A 246 -7.22 -18.25 -12.87
N ALA A 247 -8.09 -18.83 -13.63
CA ALA A 247 -8.37 -18.36 -14.98
C ALA A 247 -9.11 -17.02 -14.96
#